data_3b53b3fdf0bcdf83e0d8645fb9f6a331
#
_entry.id   3b53b3fdf0bcdf83e0d8645fb9f6a331
#
_cell.length_a   1.000
_cell.length_b   1.000
_cell.length_c   1.000
_cell.angle_alpha   90.00
_cell.angle_beta   90.00
_cell.angle_gamma   90.00
#
_symmetry.space_group_name_H-M   'P 1'
#
loop_
_entity.id
_entity.type
_entity.pdbx_description
1 polymer ?
#
loop_
_entity_poly.entity_id
_entity_poly.type
_entity_poly.pdbx_seq_one_letter_code
_entity_poly.pdbx_strand_id
1 'polypeptide(L)'
;MALTKEQKTKQIKSIKENVVKQKSMIFVDFAKVPSKDMFSLRKTLKEAGCNLKIAKKTLVRIAFGQSNISFWNKIKKVIPGQLAVVFGVEDEIATARISNEFAKKQENFKILGGIFESRFIDREKVLVLASIPPRNELLGRLVGSIASPMSSFVRVLDKISKR
;
A
#
# COMPACT_ATOMS: atom_id res chain seq x y z
N MET A 1 -2.49 27.21 9.63
CA MET A 1 -3.87 27.56 10.02
C MET A 1 -4.52 26.40 10.74
N ALA A 2 -5.23 26.67 11.85
CA ALA A 2 -5.98 25.66 12.58
C ALA A 2 -7.25 25.32 11.80
N LEU A 3 -7.54 24.01 11.60
CA LEU A 3 -8.78 23.56 10.94
C LEU A 3 -10.01 23.94 11.77
N THR A 4 -11.04 24.44 11.12
CA THR A 4 -12.35 24.71 11.78
C THR A 4 -13.04 23.41 12.21
N LYS A 5 -14.01 23.48 13.11
CA LYS A 5 -14.78 22.32 13.60
C LYS A 5 -15.48 21.58 12.44
N GLU A 6 -16.04 22.31 11.49
CA GLU A 6 -16.70 21.75 10.32
C GLU A 6 -15.74 21.03 9.37
N GLN A 7 -14.56 21.61 9.13
CA GLN A 7 -13.51 20.97 8.31
C GLN A 7 -13.02 19.67 8.93
N LYS A 8 -12.84 19.62 10.26
CA LYS A 8 -12.49 18.40 10.98
C LYS A 8 -13.57 17.33 10.83
N THR A 9 -14.84 17.71 10.96
CA THR A 9 -15.96 16.77 10.80
C THR A 9 -16.05 16.23 9.37
N LYS A 10 -15.85 17.06 8.34
CA LYS A 10 -15.78 16.64 6.94
C LYS A 10 -14.62 15.68 6.69
N GLN A 11 -13.45 15.94 7.27
CA GLN A 11 -12.31 15.03 7.16
C GLN A 11 -12.57 13.68 7.82
N ILE A 12 -13.15 13.65 9.02
CA ILE A 12 -13.51 12.41 9.71
C ILE A 12 -14.52 11.61 8.87
N LYS A 13 -15.53 12.27 8.29
CA LYS A 13 -16.52 11.62 7.42
C LYS A 13 -15.87 11.01 6.18
N SER A 14 -15.00 11.77 5.50
CA SER A 14 -14.26 11.28 4.33
C SER A 14 -13.32 10.10 4.66
N ILE A 15 -12.67 10.10 5.83
CA ILE A 15 -11.85 8.97 6.27
C ILE A 15 -12.72 7.76 6.54
N LYS A 16 -13.85 7.91 7.21
CA LYS A 16 -14.80 6.81 7.49
C LYS A 16 -15.33 6.17 6.20
N GLU A 17 -15.73 6.98 5.22
CA GLU A 17 -16.20 6.49 3.92
C GLU A 17 -15.13 5.66 3.21
N ASN A 18 -13.86 6.11 3.26
CA ASN A 18 -12.75 5.35 2.71
C ASN A 18 -12.47 4.07 3.50
N VAL A 19 -12.58 4.11 4.84
CA VAL A 19 -12.40 2.94 5.72
C VAL A 19 -13.45 1.86 5.45
N VAL A 20 -14.68 2.22 5.11
CA VAL A 20 -15.72 1.24 4.78
C VAL A 20 -15.55 0.63 3.40
N LYS A 21 -15.06 1.40 2.43
CA LYS A 21 -14.90 0.96 1.03
C LYS A 21 -13.59 0.22 0.73
N GLN A 22 -12.61 0.32 1.62
CA GLN A 22 -11.28 -0.21 1.39
C GLN A 22 -11.17 -1.71 1.70
N LYS A 23 -10.29 -2.37 1.00
CA LYS A 23 -9.84 -3.73 1.26
C LYS A 23 -8.50 -3.76 2.01
N SER A 24 -7.63 -2.79 1.74
CA SER A 24 -6.33 -2.66 2.41
C SER A 24 -6.03 -1.22 2.80
N MET A 25 -5.19 -1.05 3.81
CA MET A 25 -4.79 0.24 4.36
C MET A 25 -3.34 0.18 4.83
N ILE A 26 -2.53 1.17 4.42
CA ILE A 26 -1.13 1.25 4.83
C ILE A 26 -0.89 2.59 5.52
N PHE A 27 -0.19 2.52 6.66
CA PHE A 27 0.25 3.67 7.44
C PHE A 27 1.67 4.01 7.06
N VAL A 28 1.90 5.26 6.69
CA VAL A 28 3.21 5.75 6.29
C VAL A 28 3.56 7.03 7.02
N ASP A 29 4.84 7.16 7.35
CA ASP A 29 5.43 8.41 7.82
C ASP A 29 6.08 9.12 6.63
N PHE A 30 5.72 10.39 6.42
CA PHE A 30 6.23 11.21 5.33
C PHE A 30 6.98 12.46 5.83
N ALA A 31 7.46 12.42 7.07
CA ALA A 31 8.24 13.51 7.62
C ALA A 31 9.46 13.80 6.72
N LYS A 32 9.68 15.09 6.40
CA LYS A 32 10.78 15.57 5.54
C LYS A 32 10.70 15.14 4.05
N VAL A 33 9.60 14.58 3.57
CA VAL A 33 9.41 14.29 2.14
C VAL A 33 9.01 15.57 1.40
N PRO A 34 9.67 15.93 0.28
CA PRO A 34 9.33 17.09 -0.53
C PRO A 34 7.88 17.01 -1.07
N SER A 35 7.21 18.15 -1.15
CA SER A 35 5.83 18.21 -1.64
C SER A 35 5.68 17.73 -3.09
N LYS A 36 6.73 17.93 -3.93
CA LYS A 36 6.78 17.47 -5.31
C LYS A 36 6.67 15.93 -5.39
N ASP A 37 7.41 15.24 -4.53
CA ASP A 37 7.44 13.78 -4.52
C ASP A 37 6.13 13.21 -3.95
N MET A 38 5.55 13.87 -2.95
CA MET A 38 4.21 13.52 -2.44
C MET A 38 3.11 13.72 -3.50
N PHE A 39 3.28 14.69 -4.38
CA PHE A 39 2.34 14.87 -5.50
C PHE A 39 2.48 13.75 -6.53
N SER A 40 3.70 13.36 -6.90
CA SER A 40 3.96 12.25 -7.82
C SER A 40 3.43 10.92 -7.25
N LEU A 41 3.68 10.64 -5.96
CA LEU A 41 3.12 9.47 -5.27
C LEU A 41 1.59 9.45 -5.31
N ARG A 42 0.95 10.59 -5.05
CA ARG A 42 -0.51 10.69 -5.10
C ARG A 42 -1.06 10.41 -6.50
N LYS A 43 -0.37 10.88 -7.54
CA LYS A 43 -0.75 10.62 -8.94
C LYS A 43 -0.67 9.12 -9.25
N THR A 44 0.46 8.48 -8.97
CA THR A 44 0.67 7.04 -9.19
C THR A 44 -0.34 6.18 -8.41
N LEU A 45 -0.60 6.52 -7.13
CA LEU A 45 -1.60 5.82 -6.33
C LEU A 45 -3.00 5.97 -6.91
N LYS A 46 -3.37 7.16 -7.40
CA LYS A 46 -4.68 7.40 -8.00
C LYS A 46 -4.87 6.60 -9.31
N GLU A 47 -3.83 6.50 -10.12
CA GLU A 47 -3.81 5.68 -11.36
C GLU A 47 -4.02 4.18 -11.06
N ALA A 48 -3.56 3.72 -9.89
CA ALA A 48 -3.74 2.34 -9.41
C ALA A 48 -5.03 2.14 -8.56
N GLY A 49 -6.00 3.06 -8.61
CA GLY A 49 -7.24 2.95 -7.84
C GLY A 49 -7.06 3.10 -6.32
N CYS A 50 -5.92 3.62 -5.87
CA CYS A 50 -5.61 3.83 -4.46
C CYS A 50 -5.75 5.30 -4.07
N ASN A 51 -6.13 5.58 -2.82
CA ASN A 51 -6.30 6.93 -2.32
C ASN A 51 -5.32 7.24 -1.18
N LEU A 52 -4.55 8.34 -1.30
CA LEU A 52 -3.69 8.85 -0.24
C LEU A 52 -4.40 9.96 0.53
N LYS A 53 -4.57 9.82 1.84
CA LYS A 53 -5.09 10.85 2.75
C LYS A 53 -4.08 11.19 3.83
N ILE A 54 -3.80 12.46 3.97
CA ILE A 54 -2.99 13.00 5.06
C ILE A 54 -3.96 13.51 6.12
N ALA A 55 -3.83 13.01 7.34
CA ALA A 55 -4.70 13.40 8.42
C ALA A 55 -3.97 13.46 9.76
N LYS A 56 -4.43 14.36 10.63
CA LYS A 56 -3.90 14.45 12.00
C LYS A 56 -4.20 13.16 12.74
N LYS A 57 -3.21 12.61 13.47
CA LYS A 57 -3.32 11.36 14.24
C LYS A 57 -4.57 11.29 15.12
N THR A 58 -4.96 12.42 15.73
CA THR A 58 -6.15 12.50 16.57
C THR A 58 -7.45 12.31 15.78
N LEU A 59 -7.54 12.82 14.53
CA LEU A 59 -8.71 12.64 13.67
C LEU A 59 -8.82 11.21 13.17
N VAL A 60 -7.69 10.60 12.81
CA VAL A 60 -7.62 9.19 12.44
C VAL A 60 -8.07 8.30 13.61
N ARG A 61 -7.60 8.59 14.84
CA ARG A 61 -8.05 7.89 16.06
C ARG A 61 -9.57 7.93 16.25
N ILE A 62 -10.18 9.11 16.08
CA ILE A 62 -11.63 9.27 16.23
C ILE A 62 -12.37 8.48 15.15
N ALA A 63 -11.88 8.54 13.88
CA ALA A 63 -12.48 7.80 12.79
C ALA A 63 -12.43 6.28 13.00
N PHE A 64 -11.30 5.74 13.49
CA PHE A 64 -11.12 4.31 13.78
C PHE A 64 -11.84 3.86 15.05
N GLY A 65 -11.87 4.69 16.11
CA GLY A 65 -12.57 4.37 17.35
C GLY A 65 -14.07 4.18 17.16
N GLN A 66 -14.66 4.82 16.14
CA GLN A 66 -16.05 4.66 15.77
C GLN A 66 -16.31 3.51 14.78
N SER A 67 -15.24 2.93 14.19
CA SER A 67 -15.31 1.84 13.19
C SER A 67 -14.93 0.47 13.77
N ASN A 68 -15.00 0.27 15.10
CA ASN A 68 -14.65 -1.00 15.80
C ASN A 68 -13.24 -1.57 15.51
N ILE A 69 -12.31 -0.76 15.05
CA ILE A 69 -10.94 -1.19 14.78
C ILE A 69 -10.12 -1.10 16.07
N SER A 70 -10.04 -2.19 16.81
CA SER A 70 -9.35 -2.30 18.12
C SER A 70 -7.82 -2.15 18.05
N PHE A 71 -7.23 -2.04 16.85
CA PHE A 71 -5.77 -2.04 16.65
C PHE A 71 -5.10 -0.68 16.85
N TRP A 72 -5.85 0.38 17.16
CA TRP A 72 -5.29 1.73 17.30
C TRP A 72 -4.18 1.82 18.36
N ASN A 73 -4.30 1.07 19.46
CA ASN A 73 -3.29 1.09 20.51
C ASN A 73 -1.92 0.53 20.05
N LYS A 74 -1.92 -0.43 19.13
CA LYS A 74 -0.69 -0.95 18.50
C LYS A 74 -0.13 0.08 17.52
N ILE A 75 -1.00 0.69 16.70
CA ILE A 75 -0.62 1.70 15.70
C ILE A 75 -0.03 2.94 16.39
N LYS A 76 -0.61 3.42 17.50
CA LYS A 76 -0.13 4.61 18.21
C LYS A 76 1.33 4.51 18.65
N LYS A 77 1.79 3.32 19.07
CA LYS A 77 3.19 3.10 19.48
C LYS A 77 4.17 3.16 18.31
N VAL A 78 3.72 2.87 17.10
CA VAL A 78 4.55 2.72 15.91
C VAL A 78 4.69 4.04 15.12
N ILE A 79 3.83 5.05 15.38
CA ILE A 79 3.81 6.31 14.62
C ILE A 79 4.60 7.41 15.34
N PRO A 80 5.88 7.67 15.03
CA PRO A 80 6.64 8.77 15.61
C PRO A 80 6.35 10.12 14.94
N GLY A 81 6.17 10.16 13.60
CA GLY A 81 6.17 11.35 12.76
C GLY A 81 4.80 11.82 12.22
N GLN A 82 4.80 12.29 10.99
CA GLN A 82 3.62 12.76 10.26
C GLN A 82 2.93 11.58 9.59
N LEU A 83 1.63 11.38 9.89
CA LEU A 83 0.87 10.25 9.41
C LEU A 83 0.17 10.55 8.09
N ALA A 84 0.42 9.74 7.08
CA ALA A 84 -0.45 9.58 5.93
C ALA A 84 -1.00 8.15 5.88
N VAL A 85 -2.18 8.00 5.33
CA VAL A 85 -2.86 6.71 5.17
C VAL A 85 -3.14 6.50 3.70
N VAL A 86 -2.68 5.37 3.18
CA VAL A 86 -2.96 4.90 1.81
C VAL A 86 -4.07 3.87 1.88
N PHE A 87 -5.14 4.09 1.13
CA PHE A 87 -6.31 3.22 1.07
C PHE A 87 -6.34 2.51 -0.28
N GLY A 88 -6.43 1.18 -0.29
CA GLY A 88 -6.62 0.36 -1.48
C GLY A 88 -8.08 -0.06 -1.63
N VAL A 89 -8.67 0.24 -2.78
CA VAL A 89 -10.06 -0.08 -3.07
C VAL A 89 -10.16 -1.28 -4.01
N GLU A 90 -9.39 -1.30 -5.09
CA GLU A 90 -9.45 -2.33 -6.12
C GLU A 90 -8.48 -3.47 -5.86
N ASP A 91 -7.19 -3.16 -5.75
CA ASP A 91 -6.10 -4.11 -5.52
C ASP A 91 -5.53 -3.93 -4.10
N GLU A 92 -5.62 -4.97 -3.31
CA GLU A 92 -5.18 -4.99 -1.92
C GLU A 92 -3.66 -4.86 -1.81
N ILE A 93 -2.92 -5.42 -2.77
CA ILE A 93 -1.46 -5.51 -2.77
C ILE A 93 -0.84 -4.27 -3.44
N ALA A 94 -1.54 -3.62 -4.37
CA ALA A 94 -1.03 -2.45 -5.08
C ALA A 94 -0.60 -1.32 -4.13
N THR A 95 -1.32 -1.11 -3.03
CA THR A 95 -0.97 -0.12 -2.01
C THR A 95 0.39 -0.39 -1.38
N ALA A 96 0.67 -1.66 -1.05
CA ALA A 96 1.94 -2.08 -0.46
C ALA A 96 3.09 -1.94 -1.46
N ARG A 97 2.89 -2.39 -2.69
CA ARG A 97 3.90 -2.34 -3.75
C ARG A 97 4.31 -0.91 -4.09
N ILE A 98 3.34 -0.04 -4.41
CA ILE A 98 3.61 1.36 -4.78
C ILE A 98 4.25 2.11 -3.61
N SER A 99 3.75 1.91 -2.38
CA SER A 99 4.35 2.53 -1.20
C SER A 99 5.79 2.05 -0.96
N ASN A 100 6.09 0.78 -1.21
CA ASN A 100 7.45 0.24 -1.06
C ASN A 100 8.39 0.72 -2.17
N GLU A 101 7.93 0.79 -3.42
CA GLU A 101 8.70 1.35 -4.52
C GLU A 101 9.08 2.82 -4.26
N PHE A 102 8.15 3.58 -3.70
CA PHE A 102 8.40 4.95 -3.31
C PHE A 102 9.35 5.04 -2.11
N ALA A 103 9.21 4.16 -1.11
CA ALA A 103 10.11 4.09 0.04
C ALA A 103 11.55 3.75 -0.34
N LYS A 104 11.75 2.97 -1.40
CA LYS A 104 13.10 2.69 -1.96
C LYS A 104 13.72 3.91 -2.64
N LYS A 105 12.91 4.82 -3.18
CA LYS A 105 13.39 6.05 -3.85
C LYS A 105 13.63 7.19 -2.86
N GLN A 106 12.91 7.20 -1.74
CA GLN A 106 12.89 8.29 -0.75
C GLN A 106 13.14 7.75 0.66
N GLU A 107 14.34 7.96 1.18
CA GLU A 107 14.75 7.47 2.53
C GLU A 107 13.89 8.04 3.67
N ASN A 108 13.35 9.25 3.48
CA ASN A 108 12.50 9.91 4.46
C ASN A 108 11.07 9.34 4.53
N PHE A 109 10.68 8.51 3.57
CA PHE A 109 9.37 7.88 3.54
C PHE A 109 9.44 6.50 4.17
N LYS A 110 8.75 6.31 5.29
CA LYS A 110 8.81 5.05 6.06
C LYS A 110 7.43 4.41 6.15
N ILE A 111 7.37 3.15 5.77
CA ILE A 111 6.19 2.31 6.00
C ILE A 111 6.21 1.89 7.48
N LEU A 112 5.10 2.12 8.17
CA LEU A 112 4.97 1.82 9.59
C LEU A 112 4.26 0.48 9.84
N GLY A 113 3.34 0.11 8.95
CA GLY A 113 2.52 -1.09 9.03
C GLY A 113 1.25 -0.89 8.23
N GLY A 114 0.33 -1.83 8.31
CA GLY A 114 -0.91 -1.76 7.57
C GLY A 114 -2.05 -2.57 8.18
N ILE A 115 -3.21 -2.47 7.56
CA ILE A 115 -4.37 -3.34 7.81
C ILE A 115 -4.67 -4.02 6.48
N PHE A 116 -4.74 -5.33 6.51
CA PHE A 116 -5.06 -6.20 5.40
C PHE A 116 -6.07 -7.24 5.87
N GLU A 117 -7.15 -7.44 5.14
CA GLU A 117 -8.24 -8.35 5.54
C GLU A 117 -8.71 -8.13 6.99
N SER A 118 -8.86 -6.88 7.41
CA SER A 118 -9.25 -6.51 8.78
C SER A 118 -8.25 -6.94 9.88
N ARG A 119 -7.03 -7.37 9.53
CA ARG A 119 -5.95 -7.71 10.46
C ARG A 119 -4.84 -6.68 10.39
N PHE A 120 -4.31 -6.31 11.55
CA PHE A 120 -3.11 -5.46 11.59
C PHE A 120 -1.88 -6.30 11.22
N ILE A 121 -1.07 -5.77 10.32
CA ILE A 121 0.21 -6.34 9.89
C ILE A 121 1.34 -5.36 10.15
N ASP A 122 2.45 -5.88 10.67
CA ASP A 122 3.65 -5.10 10.93
C ASP A 122 4.40 -4.77 9.64
N ARG A 123 5.34 -3.83 9.74
CA ARG A 123 6.16 -3.36 8.62
C ARG A 123 6.79 -4.50 7.82
N GLU A 124 7.35 -5.50 8.49
CA GLU A 124 8.03 -6.63 7.81
C GLU A 124 7.07 -7.40 6.90
N LYS A 125 5.86 -7.69 7.38
CA LYS A 125 4.83 -8.37 6.58
C LYS A 125 4.33 -7.50 5.42
N VAL A 126 4.23 -6.17 5.61
CA VAL A 126 3.89 -5.26 4.51
C VAL A 126 4.96 -5.31 3.42
N LEU A 127 6.25 -5.37 3.78
CA LEU A 127 7.34 -5.48 2.81
C LEU A 127 7.31 -6.80 2.05
N VAL A 128 6.95 -7.90 2.71
CA VAL A 128 6.74 -9.20 2.04
C VAL A 128 5.59 -9.11 1.05
N LEU A 129 4.44 -8.55 1.44
CA LEU A 129 3.31 -8.32 0.52
C LEU A 129 3.69 -7.41 -0.65
N ALA A 130 4.49 -6.38 -0.40
CA ALA A 130 4.97 -5.47 -1.43
C ALA A 130 5.93 -6.12 -2.44
N SER A 131 6.51 -7.27 -2.12
CA SER A 131 7.36 -8.03 -3.05
C SER A 131 6.57 -8.86 -4.06
N ILE A 132 5.26 -9.01 -3.87
CA ILE A 132 4.39 -9.77 -4.76
C ILE A 132 4.13 -8.97 -6.03
N PRO A 133 4.43 -9.54 -7.23
CA PRO A 133 4.15 -8.89 -8.51
C PRO A 133 2.65 -8.68 -8.77
N PRO A 134 2.28 -7.80 -9.72
CA PRO A 134 0.90 -7.63 -10.10
C PRO A 134 0.30 -8.92 -10.69
N ARG A 135 -1.02 -9.05 -10.59
CA ARG A 135 -1.76 -10.25 -11.00
C ARG A 135 -1.42 -10.71 -12.43
N ASN A 136 -1.29 -9.78 -13.36
CA ASN A 136 -0.98 -10.09 -14.76
C ASN A 136 0.41 -10.73 -14.90
N GLU A 137 1.39 -10.26 -14.13
CA GLU A 137 2.74 -10.84 -14.13
C GLU A 137 2.74 -12.24 -13.50
N LEU A 138 1.97 -12.44 -12.42
CA LEU A 138 1.82 -13.77 -11.79
C LEU A 138 1.17 -14.77 -12.76
N LEU A 139 0.15 -14.36 -13.50
CA LEU A 139 -0.46 -15.20 -14.54
C LEU A 139 0.53 -15.50 -15.65
N GLY A 140 1.31 -14.53 -16.10
CA GLY A 140 2.38 -14.74 -17.09
C GLY A 140 3.44 -15.73 -16.60
N ARG A 141 3.87 -15.62 -15.34
CA ARG A 141 4.80 -16.57 -14.73
C ARG A 141 4.22 -17.98 -14.63
N LEU A 142 2.94 -18.10 -14.29
CA LEU A 142 2.23 -19.39 -14.25
C LEU A 142 2.22 -20.05 -15.63
N VAL A 143 1.80 -19.32 -16.67
CA VAL A 143 1.81 -19.82 -18.05
C VAL A 143 3.21 -20.20 -18.48
N GLY A 144 4.21 -19.36 -18.18
CA GLY A 144 5.61 -19.62 -18.46
C GLY A 144 6.13 -20.90 -17.78
N SER A 145 5.74 -21.16 -16.53
CA SER A 145 6.15 -22.36 -15.79
C SER A 145 5.58 -23.64 -16.41
N ILE A 146 4.36 -23.60 -16.95
CA ILE A 146 3.72 -24.73 -17.63
C ILE A 146 4.37 -24.96 -19.01
N ALA A 147 4.72 -23.88 -19.74
CA ALA A 147 5.33 -23.96 -21.05
C ALA A 147 6.85 -24.29 -21.01
N SER A 148 7.50 -24.01 -19.89
CA SER A 148 8.97 -24.16 -19.74
C SER A 148 9.50 -25.56 -20.05
N PRO A 149 8.89 -26.68 -19.55
CA PRO A 149 9.40 -28.01 -19.86
C PRO A 149 9.39 -28.32 -21.36
N MET A 150 8.32 -27.92 -22.07
CA MET A 150 8.22 -28.13 -23.51
C MET A 150 9.26 -27.31 -24.27
N SER A 151 9.44 -26.05 -23.89
CA SER A 151 10.46 -25.18 -24.50
C SER A 151 11.88 -25.71 -24.25
N SER A 152 12.14 -26.26 -23.06
CA SER A 152 13.44 -26.86 -22.74
C SER A 152 13.70 -28.11 -23.58
N PHE A 153 12.70 -28.95 -23.79
CA PHE A 153 12.79 -30.14 -24.63
C PHE A 153 13.11 -29.78 -26.09
N VAL A 154 12.39 -28.82 -26.66
CA VAL A 154 12.65 -28.33 -28.03
C VAL A 154 14.09 -27.77 -28.17
N ARG A 155 14.57 -27.01 -27.18
CA ARG A 155 15.97 -26.51 -27.19
C ARG A 155 17.00 -27.60 -27.16
N VAL A 156 16.76 -28.70 -26.45
CA VAL A 156 17.66 -29.85 -26.41
C VAL A 156 17.68 -30.54 -27.77
N LEU A 157 16.55 -30.76 -28.40
CA LEU A 157 16.45 -31.35 -29.74
C LEU A 157 17.16 -30.47 -30.80
N ASP A 158 16.96 -29.14 -30.73
CA ASP A 158 17.65 -28.21 -31.65
C ASP A 158 19.18 -28.26 -31.48
N LYS A 159 19.69 -28.39 -30.24
CA LYS A 159 21.12 -28.56 -29.98
C LYS A 159 21.68 -29.88 -30.50
N ILE A 160 20.88 -30.96 -30.44
CA ILE A 160 21.32 -32.27 -30.97
C ILE A 160 21.33 -32.23 -32.49
N SER A 161 20.34 -31.62 -33.12
CA SER A 161 20.22 -31.48 -34.58
C SER A 161 21.33 -30.63 -35.22
N LYS A 162 21.96 -29.70 -34.46
CA LYS A 162 23.04 -28.82 -34.92
C LYS A 162 24.44 -29.41 -34.66
N ARG A 163 24.53 -30.61 -34.16
CA ARG A 163 25.79 -31.33 -33.87
C ARG A 163 26.04 -32.38 -34.91
#